data_9b676ea357ab1e760048292156b22cb2
#
_entry.id   9b676ea357ab1e760048292156b22cb2
#
_cell.length_a   1.000
_cell.length_b   1.000
_cell.length_c   1.000
_cell.angle_alpha   90.00
_cell.angle_beta   90.00
_cell.angle_gamma   90.00
#
_symmetry.space_group_name_H-M   'P 1'
#
loop_
_entity.id
_entity.type
_entity.pdbx_description
1 polymer ?
#
loop_
_entity_poly.entity_id
_entity_poly.type
_entity_poly.pdbx_seq_one_letter_code
_entity_poly.pdbx_strand_id
1 'polypeptide(L)'
;LQDCMIKLVTKYSQHPSEQWKPLFYKMLHNKITDWHRHQKVKNLLFFWKSETSEEGDSKHLDNVADDSSGHKSPIEALEQAQLHQTVIHALSELSVKQQQCFLLRSWEGLSVADTAQVMGCSQGSVKTHYSRAVAKIKQTLELVHDYSF
;
A
#
# COMPACT_ATOMS: atom_id res chain seq x y z
N LEU A 1 -6.17 1.27 -12.46
CA LEU A 1 -6.73 2.48 -11.84
C LEU A 1 -7.89 3.02 -12.69
N GLN A 2 -7.70 3.21 -14.00
CA GLN A 2 -8.71 3.74 -14.93
C GLN A 2 -10.05 3.00 -14.86
N ASP A 3 -10.07 1.67 -14.80
CA ASP A 3 -11.32 0.89 -14.70
C ASP A 3 -12.11 1.21 -13.42
N CYS A 4 -11.43 1.53 -12.31
CA CYS A 4 -12.10 1.94 -11.08
C CYS A 4 -12.74 3.32 -11.23
N MET A 5 -12.05 4.25 -11.89
CA MET A 5 -12.57 5.58 -12.19
C MET A 5 -13.77 5.52 -13.12
N ILE A 6 -13.69 4.76 -14.22
CA ILE A 6 -14.80 4.57 -15.15
C ILE A 6 -16.00 3.95 -14.43
N LYS A 7 -15.80 2.91 -13.61
CA LYS A 7 -16.89 2.30 -12.82
C LYS A 7 -17.50 3.28 -11.82
N LEU A 8 -16.68 4.12 -11.19
CA LEU A 8 -17.17 5.13 -10.26
C LEU A 8 -18.11 6.09 -10.97
N VAL A 9 -17.67 6.68 -12.09
CA VAL A 9 -18.45 7.65 -12.87
C VAL A 9 -19.71 7.02 -13.46
N THR A 10 -19.62 5.79 -14.01
CA THR A 10 -20.76 5.16 -14.71
C THR A 10 -21.81 4.58 -13.76
N LYS A 11 -21.40 3.99 -12.63
CA LYS A 11 -22.32 3.32 -11.71
C LYS A 11 -22.74 4.14 -10.50
N TYR A 12 -21.93 5.09 -10.09
CA TYR A 12 -22.10 5.82 -8.82
C TYR A 12 -22.23 7.32 -9.01
N SER A 13 -22.50 7.80 -10.25
CA SER A 13 -22.74 9.22 -10.56
C SER A 13 -23.87 9.85 -9.74
N GLN A 14 -24.85 9.05 -9.33
CA GLN A 14 -26.01 9.49 -8.53
C GLN A 14 -25.71 9.58 -7.02
N HIS A 15 -24.55 9.07 -6.57
CA HIS A 15 -24.18 9.16 -5.16
C HIS A 15 -23.62 10.53 -4.81
N PRO A 16 -23.84 11.03 -3.56
CA PRO A 16 -23.23 12.25 -3.08
C PRO A 16 -21.71 12.21 -3.20
N SER A 17 -21.10 13.34 -3.57
CA SER A 17 -19.63 13.44 -3.77
C SER A 17 -18.81 13.00 -2.57
N GLU A 18 -19.33 13.17 -1.35
CA GLU A 18 -18.71 12.76 -0.09
C GLU A 18 -18.50 11.25 0.00
N GLN A 19 -19.35 10.45 -0.64
CA GLN A 19 -19.28 8.99 -0.65
C GLN A 19 -18.34 8.45 -1.74
N TRP A 20 -17.92 9.27 -2.68
CA TRP A 20 -17.09 8.82 -3.81
C TRP A 20 -15.71 8.34 -3.35
N LYS A 21 -15.11 9.03 -2.39
CA LYS A 21 -13.79 8.67 -1.86
C LYS A 21 -13.78 7.27 -1.22
N PRO A 22 -14.64 6.95 -0.25
CA PRO A 22 -14.73 5.59 0.30
C PRO A 22 -15.09 4.52 -0.74
N LEU A 23 -15.99 4.83 -1.69
CA LEU A 23 -16.38 3.90 -2.76
C LEU A 23 -15.21 3.59 -3.70
N PHE A 24 -14.45 4.60 -4.09
CA PHE A 24 -13.26 4.44 -4.91
C PHE A 24 -12.23 3.52 -4.23
N TYR A 25 -11.90 3.79 -2.97
CA TYR A 25 -10.96 2.98 -2.23
C TYR A 25 -11.46 1.56 -1.98
N LYS A 26 -12.76 1.36 -1.81
CA LYS A 26 -13.35 0.02 -1.73
C LYS A 26 -13.17 -0.77 -3.02
N MET A 27 -13.39 -0.15 -4.18
CA MET A 27 -13.15 -0.80 -5.48
C MET A 27 -11.66 -1.11 -5.68
N LEU A 28 -10.79 -0.19 -5.31
CA LEU A 28 -9.34 -0.37 -5.38
C LEU A 28 -8.87 -1.49 -4.45
N HIS A 29 -9.34 -1.51 -3.20
CA HIS A 29 -9.05 -2.56 -2.23
C HIS A 29 -9.46 -3.95 -2.74
N ASN A 30 -10.66 -4.07 -3.30
CA ASN A 30 -11.12 -5.33 -3.88
C ASN A 30 -10.20 -5.77 -5.03
N LYS A 31 -9.82 -4.86 -5.92
CA LYS A 31 -8.91 -5.16 -7.05
C LYS A 31 -7.53 -5.63 -6.58
N ILE A 32 -6.97 -4.98 -5.55
CA ILE A 32 -5.69 -5.36 -4.94
C ILE A 32 -5.81 -6.74 -4.27
N THR A 33 -6.88 -6.98 -3.54
CA THR A 33 -7.13 -8.26 -2.85
C THR A 33 -7.28 -9.42 -3.87
N ASP A 34 -8.01 -9.19 -4.95
CA ASP A 34 -8.17 -10.16 -6.02
C ASP A 34 -6.85 -10.44 -6.74
N TRP A 35 -6.05 -9.41 -7.01
CA TRP A 35 -4.72 -9.57 -7.58
C TRP A 35 -3.81 -10.43 -6.68
N HIS A 36 -3.78 -10.18 -5.38
CA HIS A 36 -3.02 -10.99 -4.43
C HIS A 36 -3.51 -12.45 -4.37
N ARG A 37 -4.82 -12.68 -4.45
CA ARG A 37 -5.38 -14.04 -4.54
C ARG A 37 -4.93 -14.76 -5.80
N HIS A 38 -5.00 -14.09 -6.95
CA HIS A 38 -4.54 -14.66 -8.23
C HIS A 38 -3.05 -14.96 -8.21
N GLN A 39 -2.22 -14.09 -7.64
CA GLN A 39 -0.78 -14.34 -7.50
C GLN A 39 -0.49 -15.55 -6.62
N LYS A 40 -1.18 -15.70 -5.48
CA LYS A 40 -1.03 -16.88 -4.63
C LYS A 40 -1.40 -18.17 -5.35
N VAL A 41 -2.52 -18.20 -6.07
CA VAL A 41 -2.95 -19.36 -6.86
C VAL A 41 -1.96 -19.66 -7.98
N LYS A 42 -1.48 -18.62 -8.67
CA LYS A 42 -0.48 -18.76 -9.72
C LYS A 42 0.83 -19.35 -9.18
N ASN A 43 1.32 -18.84 -8.04
CA ASN A 43 2.54 -19.35 -7.40
C ASN A 43 2.35 -20.81 -6.93
N LEU A 44 1.19 -21.18 -6.39
CA LEU A 44 0.87 -22.56 -6.02
C LEU A 44 0.86 -23.49 -7.25
N LEU A 45 0.24 -23.05 -8.36
CA LEU A 45 0.21 -23.83 -9.61
C LEU A 45 1.61 -23.93 -10.24
N PHE A 46 2.43 -22.89 -10.15
CA PHE A 46 3.84 -22.95 -10.58
C PHE A 46 4.66 -23.89 -9.70
N PHE A 47 4.47 -23.88 -8.39
CA PHE A 47 5.15 -24.82 -7.48
C PHE A 47 4.80 -26.29 -7.80
N TRP A 48 3.57 -26.57 -8.17
CA TRP A 48 3.12 -27.90 -8.62
C TRP A 48 3.63 -28.29 -10.03
N LYS A 49 3.95 -27.29 -10.85
CA LYS A 49 4.41 -27.51 -12.23
C LYS A 49 5.93 -27.48 -12.38
N SER A 50 6.63 -26.96 -11.39
CA SER A 50 8.10 -26.77 -11.40
C SER A 50 8.78 -27.66 -10.38
N GLU A 51 8.86 -28.97 -10.69
CA GLU A 51 10.03 -29.75 -10.24
C GLU A 51 11.27 -29.48 -11.11
N THR A 52 11.19 -28.54 -12.05
CA THR A 52 12.33 -28.13 -12.89
C THR A 52 12.19 -26.67 -13.27
N SER A 53 13.01 -25.82 -12.64
CA SER A 53 13.51 -24.52 -13.09
C SER A 53 13.38 -23.44 -12.04
N GLU A 54 14.51 -23.10 -11.48
CA GLU A 54 14.76 -21.87 -10.71
C GLU A 54 14.66 -20.67 -11.64
N GLU A 55 13.70 -19.78 -11.41
CA GLU A 55 13.81 -18.37 -11.82
C GLU A 55 13.01 -17.54 -10.83
N GLY A 56 13.76 -16.82 -9.98
CA GLY A 56 13.22 -15.86 -9.03
C GLY A 56 12.71 -14.60 -9.76
N ASP A 57 11.41 -14.40 -9.76
CA ASP A 57 10.80 -13.16 -10.22
C ASP A 57 10.90 -12.11 -9.11
N SER A 58 11.96 -11.31 -9.16
CA SER A 58 12.16 -10.16 -8.29
C SER A 58 11.16 -9.07 -8.68
N LYS A 59 10.23 -8.79 -7.78
CA LYS A 59 9.27 -7.69 -7.92
C LYS A 59 10.01 -6.37 -8.00
N HIS A 60 10.19 -5.86 -9.21
CA HIS A 60 10.48 -4.44 -9.45
C HIS A 60 9.26 -3.62 -9.00
N LEU A 61 9.42 -2.90 -7.92
CA LEU A 61 8.61 -1.70 -7.66
C LEU A 61 9.15 -0.64 -8.60
N ASP A 62 8.39 -0.35 -9.66
CA ASP A 62 8.70 0.75 -10.56
C ASP A 62 8.85 2.04 -9.74
N ASN A 63 10.01 2.67 -9.85
CA ASN A 63 10.31 3.99 -9.29
C ASN A 63 9.28 4.98 -9.85
N VAL A 64 8.33 5.37 -9.02
CA VAL A 64 7.56 6.59 -9.27
C VAL A 64 8.50 7.74 -8.95
N ALA A 65 9.15 8.27 -9.97
CA ALA A 65 9.90 9.50 -9.88
C ALA A 65 8.90 10.62 -9.59
N ASP A 66 8.93 11.14 -8.36
CA ASP A 66 8.23 12.36 -8.00
C ASP A 66 9.04 13.55 -8.53
N ASP A 67 8.58 14.09 -9.67
CA ASP A 67 9.19 15.24 -10.35
C ASP A 67 8.76 16.56 -9.68
N SER A 68 9.08 16.70 -8.40
CA SER A 68 8.98 17.98 -7.69
C SER A 68 10.36 18.66 -7.67
N SER A 69 10.82 19.10 -8.83
CA SER A 69 12.05 19.86 -9.03
C SER A 69 11.94 21.31 -8.54
N GLY A 70 11.92 21.50 -7.22
CA GLY A 70 12.42 22.72 -6.62
C GLY A 70 13.93 22.55 -6.42
N HIS A 71 14.73 23.61 -6.63
CA HIS A 71 16.18 23.63 -6.47
C HIS A 71 16.62 23.13 -5.08
N LYS A 72 16.82 21.81 -4.95
CA LYS A 72 17.37 21.19 -3.75
C LYS A 72 18.86 21.00 -3.95
N SER A 73 19.62 21.22 -2.89
CA SER A 73 21.05 20.89 -2.85
C SER A 73 21.24 19.38 -3.16
N PRO A 74 22.32 18.97 -3.84
CA PRO A 74 22.60 17.55 -4.09
C PRO A 74 22.60 16.69 -2.81
N ILE A 75 23.01 17.24 -1.69
CA ILE A 75 23.00 16.58 -0.38
C ILE A 75 21.58 16.35 0.12
N GLU A 76 20.73 17.39 0.05
CA GLU A 76 19.31 17.28 0.45
C GLU A 76 18.53 16.30 -0.46
N ALA A 77 18.87 16.24 -1.74
CA ALA A 77 18.30 15.29 -2.68
C ALA A 77 18.67 13.84 -2.32
N LEU A 78 19.92 13.60 -1.89
CA LEU A 78 20.40 12.30 -1.47
C LEU A 78 19.74 11.85 -0.15
N GLU A 79 19.69 12.74 0.85
CA GLU A 79 19.02 12.47 2.12
C GLU A 79 17.53 12.15 1.92
N GLN A 80 16.85 12.89 1.05
CA GLN A 80 15.46 12.64 0.73
C GLN A 80 15.26 11.30 0.01
N ALA A 81 16.15 10.94 -0.90
CA ALA A 81 16.11 9.65 -1.58
C ALA A 81 16.32 8.48 -0.59
N GLN A 82 17.25 8.62 0.35
CA GLN A 82 17.48 7.63 1.40
C GLN A 82 16.27 7.49 2.34
N LEU A 83 15.67 8.60 2.77
CA LEU A 83 14.46 8.60 3.59
C LEU A 83 13.30 7.92 2.85
N HIS A 84 13.13 8.23 1.55
CA HIS A 84 12.10 7.63 0.72
C HIS A 84 12.27 6.10 0.61
N GLN A 85 13.48 5.63 0.36
CA GLN A 85 13.80 4.20 0.31
C GLN A 85 13.52 3.52 1.67
N THR A 86 13.88 4.16 2.76
CA THR A 86 13.61 3.65 4.11
C THR A 86 12.11 3.50 4.39
N VAL A 87 11.31 4.50 4.00
CA VAL A 87 9.85 4.45 4.15
C VAL A 87 9.23 3.35 3.29
N ILE A 88 9.66 3.22 2.03
CA ILE A 88 9.19 2.14 1.15
C ILE A 88 9.55 0.78 1.73
N HIS A 89 10.76 0.61 2.24
CA HIS A 89 11.20 -0.62 2.88
C HIS A 89 10.34 -0.94 4.12
N ALA A 90 10.14 0.03 5.01
CA ALA A 90 9.30 -0.14 6.20
C ALA A 90 7.85 -0.54 5.84
N LEU A 91 7.29 0.03 4.77
CA LEU A 91 5.97 -0.34 4.26
C LEU A 91 5.96 -1.75 3.66
N SER A 92 7.00 -2.16 2.96
CA SER A 92 7.09 -3.49 2.34
C SER A 92 7.14 -4.63 3.37
N GLU A 93 7.65 -4.37 4.58
CA GLU A 93 7.69 -5.30 5.70
C GLU A 93 6.32 -5.54 6.36
N LEU A 94 5.33 -4.71 6.06
CA LEU A 94 3.98 -4.87 6.58
C LEU A 94 3.21 -5.97 5.83
N SER A 95 2.32 -6.66 6.55
CA SER A 95 1.34 -7.51 5.86
C SER A 95 0.41 -6.64 5.00
N VAL A 96 -0.13 -7.21 3.92
CA VAL A 96 -1.01 -6.48 2.98
C VAL A 96 -2.14 -5.73 3.68
N LYS A 97 -2.77 -6.34 4.70
CA LYS A 97 -3.84 -5.70 5.48
C LYS A 97 -3.34 -4.54 6.35
N GLN A 98 -2.14 -4.67 6.92
CA GLN A 98 -1.53 -3.61 7.71
C GLN A 98 -1.13 -2.44 6.83
N GLN A 99 -0.51 -2.71 5.67
CA GLN A 99 -0.12 -1.71 4.68
C GLN A 99 -1.33 -0.93 4.17
N GLN A 100 -2.39 -1.63 3.74
CA GLN A 100 -3.63 -0.99 3.29
C GLN A 100 -4.27 -0.14 4.39
N CYS A 101 -4.36 -0.67 5.61
CA CYS A 101 -4.92 0.05 6.74
C CYS A 101 -4.12 1.33 7.05
N PHE A 102 -2.79 1.23 7.04
CA PHE A 102 -1.91 2.38 7.27
C PHE A 102 -2.09 3.46 6.20
N LEU A 103 -2.07 3.09 4.93
CA LEU A 103 -2.25 4.04 3.83
C LEU A 103 -3.62 4.72 3.87
N LEU A 104 -4.70 3.97 4.11
CA LEU A 104 -6.05 4.54 4.20
C LEU A 104 -6.20 5.50 5.39
N ARG A 105 -5.56 5.22 6.53
CA ARG A 105 -5.65 6.03 7.73
C ARG A 105 -4.70 7.22 7.76
N SER A 106 -3.43 6.99 7.42
CA SER A 106 -2.36 8.01 7.56
C SER A 106 -2.20 8.87 6.31
N TRP A 107 -2.32 8.27 5.12
CA TRP A 107 -2.13 9.00 3.87
C TRP A 107 -3.44 9.62 3.37
N GLU A 108 -4.50 8.83 3.34
CA GLU A 108 -5.80 9.26 2.82
C GLU A 108 -6.69 9.94 3.87
N GLY A 109 -6.36 9.81 5.15
CA GLY A 109 -7.09 10.45 6.25
C GLY A 109 -8.49 9.88 6.48
N LEU A 110 -8.79 8.65 6.01
CA LEU A 110 -10.10 8.05 6.22
C LEU A 110 -10.38 7.80 7.70
N SER A 111 -11.63 7.92 8.13
CA SER A 111 -12.05 7.56 9.49
C SER A 111 -11.89 6.04 9.74
N VAL A 112 -11.89 5.63 11.02
CA VAL A 112 -11.87 4.19 11.35
C VAL A 112 -13.09 3.48 10.77
N ALA A 113 -14.25 4.14 10.77
CA ALA A 113 -15.48 3.59 10.22
C ALA A 113 -15.41 3.40 8.71
N ASP A 114 -14.94 4.43 7.97
CA ASP A 114 -14.79 4.36 6.51
C ASP A 114 -13.72 3.33 6.12
N THR A 115 -12.60 3.29 6.84
CA THR A 115 -11.55 2.29 6.63
C THR A 115 -12.10 0.87 6.83
N ALA A 116 -12.91 0.64 7.86
CA ALA A 116 -13.57 -0.64 8.12
C ALA A 116 -14.50 -1.04 6.96
N GLN A 117 -15.27 -0.07 6.45
CA GLN A 117 -16.16 -0.28 5.31
C GLN A 117 -15.39 -0.57 4.02
N VAL A 118 -14.29 0.13 3.76
CA VAL A 118 -13.40 -0.09 2.60
C VAL A 118 -12.78 -1.47 2.67
N MET A 119 -12.20 -1.83 3.82
CA MET A 119 -11.48 -3.10 4.01
C MET A 119 -12.42 -4.31 4.24
N GLY A 120 -13.72 -4.09 4.42
CA GLY A 120 -14.69 -5.15 4.72
C GLY A 120 -14.40 -5.87 6.04
N CYS A 121 -13.99 -5.15 7.07
CA CYS A 121 -13.66 -5.71 8.38
C CYS A 121 -14.25 -4.85 9.53
N SER A 122 -14.14 -5.34 10.78
CA SER A 122 -14.62 -4.59 11.94
C SER A 122 -13.71 -3.38 12.25
N GLN A 123 -14.26 -2.36 12.89
CA GLN A 123 -13.48 -1.21 13.38
C GLN A 123 -12.39 -1.63 14.38
N GLY A 124 -12.63 -2.67 15.18
CA GLY A 124 -11.63 -3.27 16.06
C GLY A 124 -10.46 -3.85 15.30
N SER A 125 -10.72 -4.54 14.17
CA SER A 125 -9.68 -5.06 13.29
C SER A 125 -8.85 -3.93 12.67
N VAL A 126 -9.49 -2.83 12.25
CA VAL A 126 -8.79 -1.64 11.73
C VAL A 126 -7.84 -1.07 12.78
N LYS A 127 -8.32 -0.86 14.02
CA LYS A 127 -7.47 -0.36 15.12
C LYS A 127 -6.27 -1.27 15.36
N THR A 128 -6.47 -2.58 15.36
CA THR A 128 -5.40 -3.57 15.55
C THR A 128 -4.40 -3.56 14.40
N HIS A 129 -4.88 -3.56 13.14
CA HIS A 129 -3.99 -3.50 11.98
C HIS A 129 -3.19 -2.20 11.94
N TYR A 130 -3.84 -1.08 12.23
CA TYR A 130 -3.19 0.23 12.26
C TYR A 130 -2.13 0.31 13.35
N SER A 131 -2.45 -0.08 14.59
CA SER A 131 -1.50 -0.08 15.71
C SER A 131 -0.27 -0.94 15.42
N ARG A 132 -0.46 -2.16 14.86
CA ARG A 132 0.65 -3.04 14.49
C ARG A 132 1.49 -2.46 13.35
N ALA A 133 0.86 -1.83 12.36
CA ALA A 133 1.56 -1.16 11.27
C ALA A 133 2.45 -0.03 11.79
N VAL A 134 1.89 0.86 12.62
CA VAL A 134 2.63 2.00 13.20
C VAL A 134 3.80 1.51 14.06
N ALA A 135 3.58 0.49 14.90
CA ALA A 135 4.64 -0.07 15.76
C ALA A 135 5.79 -0.64 14.91
N LYS A 136 5.47 -1.40 13.83
CA LYS A 136 6.50 -1.98 12.96
C LYS A 136 7.25 -0.92 12.16
N ILE A 137 6.57 0.08 11.61
CA ILE A 137 7.20 1.19 10.89
C ILE A 137 8.15 1.95 11.82
N LYS A 138 7.69 2.25 13.06
CA LYS A 138 8.52 2.93 14.05
C LYS A 138 9.79 2.13 14.34
N GLN A 139 9.68 0.84 14.60
CA GLN A 139 10.82 -0.04 14.83
C GLN A 139 11.81 -0.03 13.66
N THR A 140 11.33 -0.09 12.42
CA THR A 140 12.20 -0.08 11.24
C THR A 140 12.91 1.27 11.08
N LEU A 141 12.22 2.38 11.36
CA LEU A 141 12.81 3.73 11.29
C LEU A 141 13.84 3.97 12.40
N GLU A 142 13.59 3.48 13.61
CA GLU A 142 14.55 3.57 14.73
C GLU A 142 15.84 2.80 14.42
N LEU A 143 15.73 1.60 13.87
CA LEU A 143 16.91 0.80 13.46
C LEU A 143 17.76 1.53 12.42
N VAL A 144 17.14 2.21 11.45
CA VAL A 144 17.88 2.96 10.43
C VAL A 144 18.58 4.19 11.03
N HIS A 145 17.95 4.85 11.99
CA HIS A 145 18.53 6.02 12.66
C HIS A 145 19.74 5.64 13.51
N ASP A 146 19.73 4.47 14.17
CA ASP A 146 20.86 3.99 14.99
C ASP A 146 22.08 3.59 14.16
N TYR A 147 21.92 3.29 12.86
CA TYR A 147 23.04 2.97 11.95
C TYR A 147 23.62 4.20 11.24
N SER A 148 23.09 5.40 11.47
CA SER A 148 23.53 6.65 10.78
C SER A 148 24.55 7.46 11.58
N PHE A 149 25.22 6.86 12.59
CA PHE A 149 26.33 7.45 13.35
C PHE A 149 27.61 6.65 13.16
#